data_1a9871c516c02ee7d55439164b25d937
#
_entry.id   1a9871c516c02ee7d55439164b25d937
#
_cell.length_a   1.000
_cell.length_b   1.000
_cell.length_c   1.000
_cell.angle_alpha   90.00
_cell.angle_beta   90.00
_cell.angle_gamma   90.00
#
_symmetry.space_group_name_H-M   'P 1'
#
loop_
_entity.id
_entity.type
_entity.pdbx_description
1 polymer ?
#
loop_
_entity_poly.entity_id
_entity_poly.type
_entity_poly.pdbx_seq_one_letter_code
_entity_poly.pdbx_strand_id
1 'polypeptide(L)'
;MVRYDPEKYAAVADNFVYVHRALRRDLSRIIEGGAELFERDFPRFARILAKHTELEDSLFFPALEERAPGSTTMTTAPHQEIESLAAALVAEDSGGDPSERLRALQELLVAHLREEEELVMPAMMEHFEAAEIWALDGRIMEFCPPEFMQEMLPWWFTHIDAEDRVAVAQNMAVGVPSEVLPVLCQWISAGLDEAEWGALVARVPALTSGAV
;
A
#
# COMPACT_ATOMS: atom_id res chain seq x y z
N MET A 1 17.13 -6.57 -6.18
CA MET A 1 15.87 -7.14 -6.68
C MET A 1 15.72 -8.49 -6.04
N VAL A 2 14.96 -8.55 -4.95
CA VAL A 2 14.69 -9.81 -4.23
C VAL A 2 13.86 -10.66 -5.15
N ARG A 3 14.31 -11.87 -5.44
CA ARG A 3 13.52 -12.85 -6.19
C ARG A 3 12.64 -13.57 -5.17
N TYR A 4 11.38 -13.24 -5.16
CA TYR A 4 10.37 -14.03 -4.48
C TYR A 4 10.30 -15.41 -5.08
N ASP A 5 10.11 -16.44 -4.25
CA ASP A 5 9.70 -17.75 -4.72
C ASP A 5 8.18 -17.68 -5.03
N PRO A 6 7.77 -17.56 -6.30
CA PRO A 6 6.37 -17.36 -6.63
C PRO A 6 5.48 -18.56 -6.30
N GLU A 7 6.05 -19.76 -6.15
CA GLU A 7 5.27 -20.94 -5.76
C GLU A 7 5.01 -20.99 -4.26
N LYS A 8 5.96 -20.47 -3.46
CA LYS A 8 5.85 -20.47 -2.00
C LYS A 8 5.09 -19.25 -1.46
N TYR A 9 5.20 -18.10 -2.12
CA TYR A 9 4.71 -16.81 -1.63
C TYR A 9 3.85 -16.06 -2.65
N ALA A 10 3.38 -16.78 -3.67
CA ALA A 10 2.50 -16.20 -4.66
C ALA A 10 1.40 -15.42 -3.95
N ALA A 11 1.42 -14.18 -4.08
CA ALA A 11 0.41 -13.24 -3.74
C ALA A 11 0.69 -12.29 -2.57
N VAL A 12 1.03 -12.75 -1.37
CA VAL A 12 0.99 -11.90 -0.16
C VAL A 12 2.17 -10.94 -0.05
N ALA A 13 3.37 -11.44 -0.32
CA ALA A 13 4.58 -10.62 -0.23
C ALA A 13 4.57 -9.46 -1.24
N ASP A 14 3.92 -9.67 -2.38
CA ASP A 14 3.84 -8.66 -3.43
C ASP A 14 2.92 -7.48 -3.07
N ASN A 15 1.91 -7.66 -2.21
CA ASN A 15 1.00 -6.59 -1.84
C ASN A 15 1.72 -5.41 -1.18
N PHE A 16 2.72 -5.66 -0.36
CA PHE A 16 3.59 -4.62 0.20
C PHE A 16 4.28 -3.81 -0.91
N VAL A 17 4.96 -4.48 -1.82
CA VAL A 17 5.69 -3.82 -2.91
C VAL A 17 4.75 -2.97 -3.79
N TYR A 18 3.52 -3.43 -4.04
CA TYR A 18 2.57 -2.67 -4.85
C TYR A 18 2.01 -1.44 -4.14
N VAL A 19 1.79 -1.49 -2.82
CA VAL A 19 1.43 -0.30 -2.03
C VAL A 19 2.59 0.71 -2.04
N HIS A 20 3.83 0.25 -1.85
CA HIS A 20 5.03 1.09 -1.94
C HIS A 20 5.16 1.79 -3.31
N ARG A 21 4.87 1.06 -4.41
CA ARG A 21 4.87 1.65 -5.76
C ARG A 21 3.82 2.75 -5.90
N ALA A 22 2.63 2.54 -5.35
CA ALA A 22 1.57 3.54 -5.34
C ALA A 22 1.96 4.78 -4.54
N LEU A 23 2.54 4.60 -3.34
CA LEU A 23 3.02 5.70 -2.49
C LEU A 23 4.10 6.53 -3.20
N ARG A 24 5.10 5.88 -3.79
CA ARG A 24 6.15 6.59 -4.56
C ARG A 24 5.58 7.36 -5.74
N ARG A 25 4.67 6.75 -6.50
CA ARG A 25 4.08 7.36 -7.69
C ARG A 25 3.18 8.54 -7.34
N ASP A 26 2.32 8.41 -6.32
CA ASP A 26 1.41 9.49 -5.94
C ASP A 26 2.18 10.68 -5.35
N LEU A 27 3.17 10.45 -4.49
CA LEU A 27 4.00 11.54 -3.95
C LEU A 27 4.75 12.27 -5.06
N SER A 28 5.35 11.53 -6.02
CA SER A 28 6.01 12.15 -7.18
C SER A 28 5.05 12.99 -8.01
N ARG A 29 3.83 12.49 -8.27
CA ARG A 29 2.78 13.20 -9.00
C ARG A 29 2.36 14.48 -8.26
N ILE A 30 2.20 14.44 -6.94
CA ILE A 30 1.85 15.59 -6.12
C ILE A 30 2.95 16.66 -6.21
N ILE A 31 4.21 16.26 -6.11
CA ILE A 31 5.36 17.18 -6.22
C ILE A 31 5.41 17.84 -7.60
N GLU A 32 5.26 17.04 -8.68
CA GLU A 32 5.29 17.54 -10.06
C GLU A 32 4.13 18.46 -10.38
N GLY A 33 2.97 18.23 -9.78
CA GLY A 33 1.75 19.02 -9.97
C GLY A 33 1.70 20.34 -9.18
N GLY A 34 2.68 20.56 -8.29
CA GLY A 34 2.82 21.80 -7.54
C GLY A 34 1.69 22.07 -6.54
N ALA A 35 1.45 23.34 -6.23
CA ALA A 35 0.53 23.74 -5.16
C ALA A 35 -0.90 23.20 -5.33
N GLU A 36 -1.42 23.16 -6.55
CA GLU A 36 -2.79 22.70 -6.82
C GLU A 36 -2.98 21.22 -6.44
N LEU A 37 -2.05 20.34 -6.87
CA LEU A 37 -2.13 18.94 -6.51
C LEU A 37 -1.80 18.71 -5.05
N PHE A 38 -0.90 19.48 -4.48
CA PHE A 38 -0.59 19.43 -3.06
C PHE A 38 -1.82 19.69 -2.21
N GLU A 39 -2.49 20.82 -2.39
CA GLU A 39 -3.68 21.19 -1.62
C GLU A 39 -4.82 20.16 -1.75
N ARG A 40 -5.01 19.62 -2.96
CA ARG A 40 -6.09 18.69 -3.24
C ARG A 40 -5.82 17.26 -2.76
N ASP A 41 -4.63 16.74 -3.02
CA ASP A 41 -4.35 15.30 -2.94
C ASP A 41 -3.45 14.90 -1.76
N PHE A 42 -2.58 15.80 -1.28
CA PHE A 42 -1.65 15.47 -0.21
C PHE A 42 -2.33 15.08 1.12
N PRO A 43 -3.46 15.69 1.55
CA PRO A 43 -4.14 15.24 2.76
C PRO A 43 -4.62 13.79 2.71
N ARG A 44 -5.07 13.31 1.52
CA ARG A 44 -5.40 11.91 1.31
C ARG A 44 -4.15 11.04 1.35
N PHE A 45 -3.10 11.42 0.63
CA PHE A 45 -1.83 10.73 0.63
C PHE A 45 -1.29 10.52 2.06
N ALA A 46 -1.28 11.57 2.87
CA ALA A 46 -0.80 11.53 4.25
C ALA A 46 -1.62 10.56 5.13
N ARG A 47 -2.95 10.51 4.96
CA ARG A 47 -3.79 9.55 5.69
C ARG A 47 -3.49 8.10 5.29
N ILE A 48 -3.28 7.85 4.00
CA ILE A 48 -2.97 6.50 3.50
C ILE A 48 -1.58 6.08 3.99
N LEU A 49 -0.60 6.98 3.93
CA LEU A 49 0.73 6.74 4.45
C LEU A 49 0.72 6.42 5.96
N ALA A 50 0.03 7.21 6.77
CA ALA A 50 -0.11 6.96 8.20
C ALA A 50 -0.78 5.61 8.51
N LYS A 51 -1.77 5.19 7.72
CA LYS A 51 -2.41 3.88 7.89
C LYS A 51 -1.49 2.73 7.47
N HIS A 52 -0.67 2.91 6.43
CA HIS A 52 0.34 1.96 6.03
C HIS A 52 1.34 1.72 7.16
N THR A 53 1.92 2.78 7.72
CA THR A 53 2.82 2.72 8.88
C THR A 53 2.15 2.07 10.11
N GLU A 54 0.88 2.42 10.41
CA GLU A 54 0.13 1.80 11.50
C GLU A 54 -0.01 0.28 11.33
N LEU A 55 -0.25 -0.19 10.11
CA LEU A 55 -0.36 -1.63 9.83
C LEU A 55 0.97 -2.34 10.03
N GLU A 56 2.07 -1.73 9.64
CA GLU A 56 3.41 -2.27 9.86
C GLU A 56 3.72 -2.35 11.34
N ASP A 57 3.60 -1.26 12.06
CA ASP A 57 3.93 -1.16 13.48
C ASP A 57 3.01 -1.98 14.38
N SER A 58 1.74 -2.18 13.99
CA SER A 58 0.75 -2.84 14.85
C SER A 58 0.46 -4.30 14.48
N LEU A 59 0.76 -4.71 13.26
CA LEU A 59 0.42 -6.05 12.76
C LEU A 59 1.64 -6.83 12.25
N PHE A 60 2.36 -6.30 11.26
CA PHE A 60 3.39 -7.06 10.56
C PHE A 60 4.70 -7.13 11.33
N PHE A 61 5.21 -5.98 11.82
CA PHE A 61 6.48 -5.92 12.52
C PHE A 61 6.47 -6.67 13.85
N PRO A 62 5.43 -6.56 14.70
CA PRO A 62 5.35 -7.38 15.91
C PRO A 62 5.35 -8.88 15.63
N ALA A 63 4.64 -9.32 14.57
CA ALA A 63 4.62 -10.72 14.19
C ALA A 63 6.01 -11.20 13.71
N LEU A 64 6.74 -10.36 12.97
CA LEU A 64 8.09 -10.68 12.52
C LEU A 64 9.10 -10.67 13.68
N GLU A 65 9.03 -9.67 14.57
CA GLU A 65 9.91 -9.58 15.74
C GLU A 65 9.77 -10.77 16.69
N GLU A 66 8.58 -11.34 16.82
CA GLU A 66 8.36 -12.56 17.63
C GLU A 66 9.18 -13.74 17.08
N ARG A 67 9.36 -13.85 15.75
CA ARG A 67 10.07 -14.97 15.09
C ARG A 67 11.52 -14.67 14.77
N ALA A 68 11.82 -13.44 14.47
CA ALA A 68 13.15 -12.95 14.08
C ALA A 68 13.49 -11.66 14.83
N PRO A 69 13.83 -11.76 16.12
CA PRO A 69 14.13 -10.59 16.96
C PRO A 69 15.21 -9.68 16.37
N GLY A 70 14.91 -8.38 16.26
CA GLY A 70 15.81 -7.35 15.72
C GLY A 70 15.69 -7.11 14.22
N SER A 71 14.80 -7.84 13.51
CA SER A 71 14.67 -7.73 12.06
C SER A 71 13.95 -6.45 11.59
N THR A 72 13.18 -5.78 12.47
CA THR A 72 12.47 -4.53 12.14
C THR A 72 13.07 -3.29 12.81
N THR A 73 14.13 -3.43 13.60
CA THR A 73 14.71 -2.32 14.39
C THR A 73 15.13 -1.13 13.52
N MET A 74 15.64 -1.37 12.32
CA MET A 74 16.12 -0.32 11.43
C MET A 74 14.94 0.36 10.70
N THR A 75 13.89 -0.37 10.39
CA THR A 75 12.75 0.13 9.61
C THR A 75 11.72 0.87 10.47
N THR A 76 11.58 0.57 11.75
CA THR A 76 10.65 1.29 12.66
C THR A 76 11.10 2.72 12.98
N ALA A 77 12.41 2.98 13.03
CA ALA A 77 12.94 4.30 13.45
C ALA A 77 12.52 5.45 12.49
N PRO A 78 12.51 5.29 11.15
CA PRO A 78 12.08 6.34 10.22
C PRO A 78 10.60 6.69 10.29
N HIS A 79 9.71 5.81 10.77
CA HIS A 79 8.26 6.03 10.80
C HIS A 79 7.89 7.34 11.48
N GLN A 80 8.43 7.61 12.66
CA GLN A 80 8.13 8.84 13.41
C GLN A 80 8.55 10.11 12.67
N GLU A 81 9.68 10.08 11.97
CA GLU A 81 10.15 11.23 11.19
C GLU A 81 9.28 11.45 9.95
N ILE A 82 8.93 10.38 9.22
CA ILE A 82 8.04 10.39 8.06
C ILE A 82 6.66 10.95 8.46
N GLU A 83 6.07 10.42 9.54
CA GLU A 83 4.78 10.86 10.04
C GLU A 83 4.81 12.33 10.49
N SER A 84 5.87 12.74 11.20
CA SER A 84 6.03 14.11 11.66
C SER A 84 6.14 15.10 10.50
N LEU A 85 6.89 14.76 9.46
CA LEU A 85 7.01 15.57 8.24
C LEU A 85 5.67 15.64 7.49
N ALA A 86 4.98 14.51 7.32
CA ALA A 86 3.69 14.47 6.65
C ALA A 86 2.62 15.26 7.42
N ALA A 87 2.57 15.11 8.75
CA ALA A 87 1.64 15.84 9.61
C ALA A 87 1.92 17.36 9.58
N ALA A 88 3.19 17.77 9.61
CA ALA A 88 3.56 19.17 9.50
C ALA A 88 3.12 19.79 8.17
N LEU A 89 3.26 19.06 7.06
CA LEU A 89 2.80 19.48 5.74
C LEU A 89 1.27 19.60 5.65
N VAL A 90 0.51 18.74 6.34
CA VAL A 90 -0.96 18.85 6.41
C VAL A 90 -1.41 20.00 7.30
N ALA A 91 -0.70 20.28 8.41
CA ALA A 91 -1.08 21.30 9.39
C ALA A 91 -0.79 22.71 8.94
N GLU A 92 0.00 22.91 7.89
CA GLU A 92 0.40 24.23 7.47
C GLU A 92 -0.67 24.96 6.65
N ASP A 93 -1.36 25.87 7.35
CA ASP A 93 -2.18 26.94 6.79
C ASP A 93 -1.30 28.14 6.30
N SER A 94 -0.01 27.90 6.14
CA SER A 94 0.99 28.92 5.87
C SER A 94 1.29 28.98 4.38
N GLY A 95 0.97 30.09 3.74
CA GLY A 95 1.23 30.45 2.35
C GLY A 95 2.71 30.43 1.90
N GLY A 96 3.49 29.44 2.36
CA GLY A 96 4.83 29.13 1.92
C GLY A 96 4.84 28.02 0.88
N ASP A 97 5.89 27.96 0.06
CA ASP A 97 6.11 26.88 -0.92
C ASP A 97 6.44 25.57 -0.19
N PRO A 98 5.61 24.50 -0.26
CA PRO A 98 5.87 23.24 0.40
C PRO A 98 6.93 22.38 -0.30
N SER A 99 7.43 22.80 -1.46
CA SER A 99 8.23 21.98 -2.38
C SER A 99 9.50 21.41 -1.76
N GLU A 100 10.21 22.16 -0.94
CA GLU A 100 11.46 21.69 -0.29
C GLU A 100 11.15 20.57 0.72
N ARG A 101 10.11 20.75 1.51
CA ARG A 101 9.71 19.75 2.52
C ARG A 101 9.07 18.50 1.90
N LEU A 102 8.33 18.67 0.80
CA LEU A 102 7.83 17.53 0.03
C LEU A 102 8.96 16.70 -0.57
N ARG A 103 10.04 17.34 -1.04
CA ARG A 103 11.22 16.61 -1.50
C ARG A 103 11.94 15.90 -0.37
N ALA A 104 12.09 16.54 0.79
CA ALA A 104 12.67 15.90 1.96
C ALA A 104 11.85 14.68 2.41
N LEU A 105 10.52 14.79 2.44
CA LEU A 105 9.63 13.65 2.69
C LEU A 105 9.81 12.55 1.64
N GLN A 106 9.91 12.90 0.36
CA GLN A 106 10.12 11.95 -0.72
C GLN A 106 11.44 11.19 -0.58
N GLU A 107 12.53 11.89 -0.30
CA GLU A 107 13.85 11.27 -0.12
C GLU A 107 13.84 10.28 1.05
N LEU A 108 13.28 10.69 2.18
CA LEU A 108 13.18 9.85 3.37
C LEU A 108 12.26 8.64 3.13
N LEU A 109 11.07 8.86 2.58
CA LEU A 109 10.10 7.80 2.30
C LEU A 109 10.64 6.78 1.29
N VAL A 110 11.25 7.23 0.19
CA VAL A 110 11.79 6.32 -0.84
C VAL A 110 12.93 5.46 -0.27
N ALA A 111 13.79 6.03 0.57
CA ALA A 111 14.86 5.28 1.21
C ALA A 111 14.29 4.23 2.18
N HIS A 112 13.32 4.62 3.00
CA HIS A 112 12.64 3.76 3.95
C HIS A 112 11.90 2.58 3.28
N LEU A 113 11.02 2.85 2.33
CA LEU A 113 10.29 1.80 1.61
C LEU A 113 11.24 0.81 0.88
N ARG A 114 12.40 1.31 0.43
CA ARG A 114 13.41 0.44 -0.15
C ARG A 114 14.06 -0.46 0.90
N GLU A 115 14.35 0.04 2.07
CA GLU A 115 14.93 -0.73 3.16
C GLU A 115 13.99 -1.86 3.59
N GLU A 116 12.69 -1.61 3.66
CA GLU A 116 11.68 -2.63 3.94
C GLU A 116 11.62 -3.71 2.84
N GLU A 117 11.64 -3.32 1.59
CA GLU A 117 11.70 -4.25 0.46
C GLU A 117 12.98 -5.11 0.45
N GLU A 118 14.09 -4.58 0.97
CA GLU A 118 15.38 -5.27 1.02
C GLU A 118 15.58 -6.12 2.28
N LEU A 119 14.94 -5.78 3.40
CA LEU A 119 15.15 -6.43 4.71
C LEU A 119 13.90 -7.13 5.25
N VAL A 120 12.79 -6.41 5.37
CA VAL A 120 11.56 -6.92 6.02
C VAL A 120 10.91 -8.00 5.18
N MET A 121 10.72 -7.76 3.89
CA MET A 121 10.09 -8.72 3.00
C MET A 121 10.84 -10.06 2.91
N PRO A 122 12.18 -10.09 2.73
CA PRO A 122 12.93 -11.33 2.78
C PRO A 122 12.82 -12.05 4.12
N ALA A 123 12.85 -11.30 5.24
CA ALA A 123 12.71 -11.90 6.57
C ALA A 123 11.31 -12.51 6.78
N MET A 124 10.25 -11.82 6.33
CA MET A 124 8.89 -12.40 6.33
C MET A 124 8.85 -13.73 5.56
N MET A 125 9.43 -13.78 4.36
CA MET A 125 9.46 -14.99 3.55
C MET A 125 10.32 -16.12 4.14
N GLU A 126 11.35 -15.79 4.90
CA GLU A 126 12.21 -16.77 5.57
C GLU A 126 11.53 -17.39 6.78
N HIS A 127 10.77 -16.60 7.55
CA HIS A 127 10.27 -16.98 8.87
C HIS A 127 8.79 -17.35 8.90
N PHE A 128 8.04 -17.15 7.81
CA PHE A 128 6.61 -17.47 7.72
C PHE A 128 6.32 -18.41 6.55
N GLU A 129 5.37 -19.32 6.76
CA GLU A 129 4.74 -20.03 5.65
C GLU A 129 3.68 -19.14 4.96
N ALA A 130 3.41 -19.38 3.69
CA ALA A 130 2.46 -18.59 2.90
C ALA A 130 1.07 -18.45 3.58
N ALA A 131 0.56 -19.51 4.17
CA ALA A 131 -0.73 -19.49 4.86
C ALA A 131 -0.73 -18.59 6.10
N GLU A 132 0.41 -18.40 6.76
CA GLU A 132 0.55 -17.56 7.93
C GLU A 132 0.58 -16.07 7.53
N ILE A 133 1.23 -15.76 6.40
CA ILE A 133 1.20 -14.39 5.84
C ILE A 133 -0.23 -14.05 5.41
N TRP A 134 -0.95 -14.98 4.72
CA TRP A 134 -2.36 -14.81 4.40
C TRP A 134 -3.24 -14.57 5.62
N ALA A 135 -2.93 -15.21 6.73
CA ALA A 135 -3.65 -14.98 7.98
C ALA A 135 -3.39 -13.58 8.56
N LEU A 136 -2.19 -13.04 8.41
CA LEU A 136 -1.87 -11.65 8.76
C LEU A 136 -2.62 -10.68 7.85
N ASP A 137 -2.59 -10.89 6.54
CA ASP A 137 -3.35 -10.08 5.57
C ASP A 137 -4.85 -10.06 5.87
N GLY A 138 -5.42 -11.18 6.26
CA GLY A 138 -6.82 -11.27 6.68
C GLY A 138 -7.17 -10.38 7.87
N ARG A 139 -6.18 -10.04 8.70
CA ARG A 139 -6.35 -9.15 9.85
C ARG A 139 -6.25 -7.66 9.51
N ILE A 140 -5.84 -7.29 8.32
CA ILE A 140 -5.80 -5.88 7.87
C ILE A 140 -7.15 -5.20 8.08
N MET A 141 -8.26 -5.91 7.88
CA MET A 141 -9.60 -5.38 8.09
C MET A 141 -9.93 -5.02 9.55
N GLU A 142 -9.16 -5.53 10.53
CA GLU A 142 -9.27 -5.11 11.93
C GLU A 142 -8.81 -3.66 12.14
N PHE A 143 -7.90 -3.18 11.28
CA PHE A 143 -7.28 -1.84 11.32
C PHE A 143 -7.84 -0.88 10.28
N CYS A 144 -8.43 -1.41 9.21
CA CYS A 144 -8.92 -0.64 8.07
C CYS A 144 -10.46 -0.68 8.01
N PRO A 145 -11.14 0.33 8.56
CA PRO A 145 -12.60 0.39 8.47
C PRO A 145 -13.06 0.55 7.01
N PRO A 146 -14.32 0.18 6.69
CA PRO A 146 -14.84 0.22 5.32
C PRO A 146 -14.68 1.59 4.64
N GLU A 147 -14.84 2.67 5.38
CA GLU A 147 -14.71 4.05 4.87
C GLU A 147 -13.28 4.33 4.39
N PHE A 148 -12.28 3.81 5.10
CA PHE A 148 -10.89 3.93 4.67
C PHE A 148 -10.63 3.10 3.42
N MET A 149 -11.15 1.87 3.35
CA MET A 149 -10.99 1.01 2.18
C MET A 149 -11.67 1.59 0.92
N GLN A 150 -12.78 2.31 1.06
CA GLN A 150 -13.43 3.04 -0.03
C GLN A 150 -12.56 4.17 -0.59
N GLU A 151 -11.70 4.78 0.21
CA GLU A 151 -10.74 5.78 -0.25
C GLU A 151 -9.46 5.12 -0.79
N MET A 152 -8.95 4.11 -0.08
CA MET A 152 -7.65 3.50 -0.35
C MET A 152 -7.63 2.65 -1.62
N LEU A 153 -8.66 1.81 -1.87
CA LEU A 153 -8.65 0.90 -3.01
C LEU A 153 -8.69 1.60 -4.37
N PRO A 154 -9.59 2.59 -4.63
CA PRO A 154 -9.52 3.36 -5.87
C PRO A 154 -8.19 4.07 -6.03
N TRP A 155 -7.68 4.68 -4.96
CA TRP A 155 -6.38 5.33 -4.96
C TRP A 155 -5.26 4.34 -5.31
N TRP A 156 -5.22 3.18 -4.70
CA TRP A 156 -4.18 2.17 -4.93
C TRP A 156 -4.14 1.74 -6.39
N PHE A 157 -5.29 1.32 -6.92
CA PHE A 157 -5.39 0.86 -8.30
C PHE A 157 -5.14 1.96 -9.34
N THR A 158 -5.40 3.22 -9.02
CA THR A 158 -5.06 4.36 -9.89
C THR A 158 -3.54 4.62 -9.94
N HIS A 159 -2.80 4.32 -8.87
CA HIS A 159 -1.39 4.67 -8.74
C HIS A 159 -0.42 3.49 -8.97
N ILE A 160 -0.90 2.34 -9.41
CA ILE A 160 -0.07 1.22 -9.90
C ILE A 160 -0.31 0.99 -11.39
N ASP A 161 0.63 0.30 -12.06
CA ASP A 161 0.46 0.02 -13.47
C ASP A 161 -0.47 -1.17 -13.76
N ALA A 162 -0.77 -1.43 -15.04
CA ALA A 162 -1.73 -2.45 -15.45
C ALA A 162 -1.31 -3.88 -15.04
N GLU A 163 0.00 -4.17 -15.03
CA GLU A 163 0.51 -5.49 -14.63
C GLU A 163 0.40 -5.66 -13.10
N ASP A 164 0.76 -4.63 -12.36
CA ASP A 164 0.62 -4.61 -10.90
C ASP A 164 -0.85 -4.74 -10.49
N ARG A 165 -1.79 -4.05 -11.18
CA ARG A 165 -3.24 -4.19 -10.95
C ARG A 165 -3.71 -5.63 -11.08
N VAL A 166 -3.22 -6.34 -12.09
CA VAL A 166 -3.58 -7.75 -12.30
C VAL A 166 -3.05 -8.62 -11.17
N ALA A 167 -1.79 -8.43 -10.78
CA ALA A 167 -1.20 -9.20 -9.69
C ALA A 167 -1.95 -8.97 -8.36
N VAL A 168 -2.20 -7.72 -7.98
CA VAL A 168 -2.97 -7.38 -6.78
C VAL A 168 -4.38 -7.96 -6.83
N ALA A 169 -5.07 -7.84 -7.99
CA ALA A 169 -6.41 -8.37 -8.14
C ALA A 169 -6.47 -9.91 -8.08
N GLN A 170 -5.46 -10.61 -8.60
CA GLN A 170 -5.32 -12.06 -8.44
C GLN A 170 -5.12 -12.45 -6.98
N ASN A 171 -4.29 -11.69 -6.26
CA ASN A 171 -4.08 -11.88 -4.83
C ASN A 171 -5.37 -11.71 -4.04
N MET A 172 -6.12 -10.64 -4.33
CA MET A 172 -7.42 -10.40 -3.70
C MET A 172 -8.43 -11.51 -4.00
N ALA A 173 -8.46 -12.01 -5.24
CA ALA A 173 -9.35 -13.11 -5.64
C ALA A 173 -9.07 -14.43 -4.90
N VAL A 174 -7.83 -14.62 -4.39
CA VAL A 174 -7.44 -15.79 -3.59
C VAL A 174 -7.64 -15.55 -2.09
N GLY A 175 -7.24 -14.38 -1.59
CA GLY A 175 -7.18 -14.12 -0.15
C GLY A 175 -8.46 -13.52 0.45
N VAL A 176 -9.32 -12.90 -0.36
CA VAL A 176 -10.54 -12.26 0.11
C VAL A 176 -11.72 -13.24 0.07
N PRO A 177 -12.55 -13.32 1.14
CA PRO A 177 -13.79 -14.09 1.11
C PRO A 177 -14.68 -13.73 -0.08
N SER A 178 -15.29 -14.72 -0.72
CA SER A 178 -16.08 -14.54 -1.94
C SER A 178 -17.26 -13.58 -1.78
N GLU A 179 -17.82 -13.47 -0.58
CA GLU A 179 -18.90 -12.54 -0.23
C GLU A 179 -18.45 -11.08 -0.08
N VAL A 180 -17.15 -10.85 0.17
CA VAL A 180 -16.58 -9.50 0.32
C VAL A 180 -16.03 -8.98 -1.01
N LEU A 181 -15.50 -9.86 -1.84
CA LEU A 181 -14.85 -9.50 -3.10
C LEU A 181 -15.70 -8.57 -4.00
N PRO A 182 -17.03 -8.77 -4.18
CA PRO A 182 -17.85 -7.87 -5.00
C PRO A 182 -17.87 -6.42 -4.50
N VAL A 183 -17.85 -6.21 -3.18
CA VAL A 183 -17.81 -4.87 -2.59
C VAL A 183 -16.47 -4.20 -2.88
N LEU A 184 -15.37 -4.93 -2.73
CA LEU A 184 -14.03 -4.40 -3.07
C LEU A 184 -13.93 -4.09 -4.57
N CYS A 185 -14.48 -4.94 -5.44
CA CYS A 185 -14.53 -4.69 -6.89
C CYS A 185 -15.29 -3.40 -7.23
N GLN A 186 -16.40 -3.11 -6.54
CA GLN A 186 -17.13 -1.86 -6.70
C GLN A 186 -16.27 -0.64 -6.35
N TRP A 187 -15.51 -0.72 -5.26
CA TRP A 187 -14.63 0.37 -4.86
C TRP A 187 -13.45 0.54 -5.82
N ILE A 188 -12.81 -0.55 -6.23
CA ILE A 188 -11.71 -0.51 -7.21
C ILE A 188 -12.16 0.11 -8.53
N SER A 189 -13.31 -0.34 -9.06
CA SER A 189 -13.84 0.16 -10.34
C SER A 189 -14.16 1.66 -10.32
N ALA A 190 -14.45 2.23 -9.14
CA ALA A 190 -14.67 3.67 -9.01
C ALA A 190 -13.40 4.52 -9.26
N GLY A 191 -12.21 3.93 -9.16
CA GLY A 191 -10.93 4.60 -9.42
C GLY A 191 -10.39 4.41 -10.84
N LEU A 192 -10.99 3.53 -11.65
CA LEU A 192 -10.52 3.18 -12.98
C LEU A 192 -11.52 3.66 -14.03
N ASP A 193 -11.04 3.98 -15.23
CA ASP A 193 -11.94 4.17 -16.36
C ASP A 193 -12.51 2.84 -16.88
N GLU A 194 -13.53 2.91 -17.76
CA GLU A 194 -14.21 1.73 -18.30
C GLU A 194 -13.26 0.79 -19.07
N ALA A 195 -12.28 1.34 -19.78
CA ALA A 195 -11.31 0.55 -20.55
C ALA A 195 -10.30 -0.14 -19.61
N GLU A 196 -9.80 0.56 -18.61
CA GLU A 196 -8.89 0.01 -17.58
C GLU A 196 -9.56 -1.09 -16.77
N TRP A 197 -10.81 -0.86 -16.31
CA TRP A 197 -11.58 -1.86 -15.57
C TRP A 197 -11.87 -3.08 -16.45
N GLY A 198 -12.33 -2.87 -17.69
CA GLY A 198 -12.57 -3.95 -18.64
C GLY A 198 -11.33 -4.79 -18.94
N ALA A 199 -10.17 -4.15 -19.10
CA ALA A 199 -8.90 -4.84 -19.30
C ALA A 199 -8.47 -5.66 -18.08
N LEU A 200 -8.69 -5.14 -16.86
CA LEU A 200 -8.40 -5.85 -15.61
C LEU A 200 -9.30 -7.09 -15.46
N VAL A 201 -10.60 -6.94 -15.64
CA VAL A 201 -11.58 -8.02 -15.54
C VAL A 201 -11.34 -9.12 -16.59
N ALA A 202 -10.94 -8.75 -17.81
CA ALA A 202 -10.60 -9.72 -18.86
C ALA A 202 -9.41 -10.63 -18.45
N ARG A 203 -8.49 -10.11 -17.64
CA ARG A 203 -7.32 -10.85 -17.14
C ARG A 203 -7.58 -11.57 -15.80
N VAL A 204 -8.51 -11.08 -15.01
CA VAL A 204 -8.90 -11.62 -13.69
C VAL A 204 -10.41 -11.82 -13.64
N PRO A 205 -10.96 -12.86 -14.30
CA PRO A 205 -12.42 -13.08 -14.39
C PRO A 205 -13.11 -13.26 -13.04
N ALA A 206 -12.38 -13.65 -12.00
CA ALA A 206 -12.90 -13.79 -10.64
C ALA A 206 -13.54 -12.50 -10.10
N LEU A 207 -13.11 -11.32 -10.60
CA LEU A 207 -13.67 -10.02 -10.19
C LEU A 207 -15.12 -9.81 -10.63
N THR A 208 -15.61 -10.60 -11.60
CA THR A 208 -17.02 -10.53 -12.06
C THR A 208 -17.93 -11.55 -11.40
N SER A 209 -17.38 -12.54 -10.68
CA SER A 209 -18.16 -13.66 -10.15
C SER A 209 -19.12 -13.28 -9.00
N GLY A 210 -19.16 -12.00 -8.59
CA GLY A 210 -20.08 -11.46 -7.59
C GLY A 210 -21.11 -10.48 -8.12
N ALA A 211 -21.18 -10.24 -9.43
CA ALA A 211 -22.20 -9.39 -10.05
C ALA A 211 -23.41 -10.24 -10.45
N VAL A 212 -24.24 -10.60 -9.45
CA VAL A 212 -25.61 -11.13 -9.66
C VAL A 212 -26.55 -10.35 -8.76
#